data_29aa9867331d9e1250277461d8f378a2
#
_entry.id   29aa9867331d9e1250277461d8f378a2
#
_cell.length_a   1.000
_cell.length_b   1.000
_cell.length_c   1.000
_cell.angle_alpha   90.00
_cell.angle_beta   90.00
_cell.angle_gamma   90.00
#
_symmetry.space_group_name_H-M   'P 1'
#
loop_
_entity.id
_entity.type
_entity.pdbx_description
1 polymer ?
#
loop_
_entity_poly.entity_id
_entity_poly.type
_entity_poly.pdbx_seq_one_letter_code
_entity_poly.pdbx_strand_id
1 'polypeptide(L)'
;MAKITHIFKTFYPDEPDGGIQEVIHQLGLMSMKHGYEVEVISLSKKPGVCDYDGIKCISYKTNIRLSSMPMSVGLMKNFSRIIKNTDIIHLHYPYPFAELLTLFHKSSKPIVITFHAPIEGRGVLMNGYAPFVKRLFKKASVIVPTSPNLASTESILN
;
A
#
# COMPACT_ATOMS: atom_id res chain seq x y z
N MET A 1 19.64 6.63 7.80
CA MET A 1 18.24 7.07 7.96
C MET A 1 17.36 5.90 7.56
N ALA A 2 16.39 5.51 8.39
CA ALA A 2 15.52 4.40 8.05
C ALA A 2 14.50 4.84 6.98
N LYS A 3 14.17 3.93 6.06
CA LYS A 3 13.33 4.21 4.90
C LYS A 3 11.97 3.54 5.03
N ILE A 4 10.91 4.33 4.87
CA ILE A 4 9.52 3.87 4.79
C ILE A 4 9.09 3.90 3.32
N THR A 5 8.61 2.77 2.81
CA THR A 5 8.02 2.69 1.48
C THR A 5 6.52 2.46 1.59
N HIS A 6 5.74 3.48 1.26
CA HIS A 6 4.29 3.39 1.12
C HIS A 6 3.94 2.76 -0.22
N ILE A 7 2.96 1.87 -0.25
CA ILE A 7 2.51 1.20 -1.48
C ILE A 7 0.99 1.32 -1.57
N PHE A 8 0.54 1.97 -2.65
CA PHE A 8 -0.89 2.10 -2.95
C PHE A 8 -1.14 2.14 -4.47
N LYS A 9 -2.38 1.96 -4.88
CA LYS A 9 -2.76 1.85 -6.31
C LYS A 9 -2.53 3.13 -7.10
N THR A 10 -2.67 4.30 -6.47
CA THR A 10 -2.52 5.63 -7.10
C THR A 10 -1.96 6.62 -6.09
N PHE A 11 -1.25 7.65 -6.58
CA PHE A 11 -0.71 8.73 -5.75
C PHE A 11 -0.52 10.00 -6.59
N TYR A 12 -0.15 11.10 -5.94
CA TYR A 12 0.21 12.36 -6.58
C TYR A 12 1.35 12.20 -7.59
N PRO A 13 1.40 13.02 -8.65
CA PRO A 13 0.40 14.01 -9.06
C PRO A 13 -0.75 13.43 -9.90
N ASP A 14 -0.80 12.13 -10.13
CA ASP A 14 -1.73 11.49 -11.09
C ASP A 14 -3.20 11.50 -10.61
N GLU A 15 -3.44 11.42 -9.30
CA GLU A 15 -4.77 11.50 -8.69
C GLU A 15 -4.71 12.42 -7.45
N PRO A 16 -4.88 13.74 -7.65
CA PRO A 16 -4.71 14.72 -6.58
C PRO A 16 -5.86 14.75 -5.56
N ASP A 17 -7.05 14.25 -5.90
CA ASP A 17 -8.28 14.47 -5.10
C ASP A 17 -8.71 13.24 -4.28
N GLY A 18 -7.83 12.29 -4.03
CA GLY A 18 -8.16 11.07 -3.29
C GLY A 18 -7.90 11.19 -1.78
N GLY A 19 -8.90 10.89 -0.95
CA GLY A 19 -8.74 10.92 0.53
C GLY A 19 -7.65 9.99 1.04
N ILE A 20 -7.42 8.84 0.42
CA ILE A 20 -6.34 7.92 0.79
C ILE A 20 -4.98 8.52 0.41
N GLN A 21 -4.87 9.15 -0.75
CA GLN A 21 -3.65 9.81 -1.22
C GLN A 21 -3.25 10.93 -0.26
N GLU A 22 -4.21 11.72 0.23
CA GLU A 22 -3.97 12.75 1.23
C GLU A 22 -3.46 12.14 2.56
N VAL A 23 -4.05 11.05 3.03
CA VAL A 23 -3.55 10.34 4.22
C VAL A 23 -2.11 9.87 4.03
N ILE A 24 -1.78 9.29 2.87
CA ILE A 24 -0.41 8.85 2.54
C ILE A 24 0.54 10.05 2.56
N HIS A 25 0.14 11.15 1.95
CA HIS A 25 0.92 12.38 1.89
C HIS A 25 1.22 12.94 3.29
N GLN A 26 0.20 13.09 4.13
CA GLN A 26 0.36 13.60 5.49
C GLN A 26 1.20 12.67 6.37
N LEU A 27 1.01 11.36 6.28
CA LEU A 27 1.87 10.38 6.96
C LEU A 27 3.32 10.45 6.48
N GLY A 28 3.54 10.65 5.18
CA GLY A 28 4.86 10.85 4.60
C GLY A 28 5.55 12.08 5.13
N LEU A 29 4.89 13.24 5.08
CA LEU A 29 5.42 14.51 5.61
C LEU A 29 5.74 14.41 7.11
N MET A 30 4.87 13.77 7.89
CA MET A 30 5.10 13.59 9.32
C MET A 30 6.28 12.65 9.57
N SER A 31 6.40 11.56 8.82
CA SER A 31 7.53 10.63 8.93
C SER A 31 8.86 11.31 8.61
N MET A 32 8.91 12.17 7.58
CA MET A 32 10.10 12.93 7.24
C MET A 32 10.51 13.90 8.37
N LYS A 33 9.53 14.55 9.03
CA LYS A 33 9.80 15.39 10.21
C LYS A 33 10.44 14.62 11.36
N HIS A 34 10.19 13.31 11.44
CA HIS A 34 10.79 12.41 12.42
C HIS A 34 12.09 11.74 11.93
N GLY A 35 12.63 12.20 10.82
CA GLY A 35 13.94 11.74 10.32
C GLY A 35 13.91 10.45 9.51
N TYR A 36 12.77 10.06 8.94
CA TYR A 36 12.68 8.96 8.00
C TYR A 36 12.84 9.43 6.56
N GLU A 37 13.46 8.60 5.72
CA GLU A 37 13.33 8.70 4.26
C GLU A 37 11.98 8.12 3.85
N VAL A 38 11.24 8.81 2.99
CA VAL A 38 9.91 8.37 2.55
C VAL A 38 9.88 8.22 1.04
N GLU A 39 9.34 7.07 0.60
CA GLU A 39 9.10 6.77 -0.80
C GLU A 39 7.67 6.26 -0.97
N VAL A 40 7.00 6.67 -2.05
CA VAL A 40 5.68 6.15 -2.42
C VAL A 40 5.78 5.40 -3.74
N ILE A 41 5.30 4.16 -3.73
CA ILE A 41 5.16 3.32 -4.92
C ILE A 41 3.69 3.28 -5.33
N SER A 42 3.41 3.68 -6.55
CA SER A 42 2.06 3.70 -7.10
C SER A 42 2.01 3.18 -8.54
N LEU A 43 0.83 3.15 -9.13
CA LEU A 43 0.62 2.85 -10.55
C LEU A 43 0.05 4.06 -11.28
N SER A 44 0.47 4.23 -12.54
CA SER A 44 0.05 5.32 -13.42
C SER A 44 -0.09 4.86 -14.87
N LYS A 45 -0.86 5.60 -15.64
CA LYS A 45 -0.85 5.49 -17.11
C LYS A 45 0.42 6.11 -17.71
N LYS A 46 1.02 7.08 -17.00
CA LYS A 46 2.26 7.77 -17.34
C LYS A 46 3.32 7.49 -16.25
N PRO A 47 3.99 6.31 -16.30
CA PRO A 47 4.94 5.93 -15.27
C PRO A 47 6.13 6.86 -15.24
N GLY A 48 6.72 7.03 -14.06
CA GLY A 48 7.87 7.89 -13.88
C GLY A 48 8.35 7.98 -12.44
N VAL A 49 9.32 8.84 -12.24
CA VAL A 49 9.83 9.21 -10.92
C VAL A 49 9.70 10.71 -10.78
N CYS A 50 9.12 11.16 -9.69
CA CYS A 50 9.03 12.59 -9.37
C CYS A 50 9.25 12.80 -7.87
N ASP A 51 9.42 14.04 -7.49
CA ASP A 51 9.36 14.51 -6.11
C ASP A 51 8.04 15.24 -5.89
N TYR A 52 7.39 14.94 -4.76
CA TYR A 52 6.18 15.64 -4.34
C TYR A 52 6.33 16.02 -2.86
N ASP A 53 6.58 17.29 -2.61
CA ASP A 53 6.84 17.85 -1.28
C ASP A 53 7.97 17.12 -0.51
N GLY A 54 9.05 16.74 -1.21
CA GLY A 54 10.18 16.01 -0.67
C GLY A 54 9.98 14.48 -0.59
N ILE A 55 8.80 14.00 -0.89
CA ILE A 55 8.50 12.56 -0.97
C ILE A 55 8.88 12.06 -2.36
N LYS A 56 9.74 11.06 -2.42
CA LYS A 56 10.07 10.39 -3.68
C LYS A 56 8.92 9.51 -4.15
N CYS A 57 8.33 9.85 -5.28
CA CYS A 57 7.21 9.13 -5.88
C CYS A 57 7.70 8.32 -7.09
N ILE A 58 7.46 7.01 -7.08
CA ILE A 58 7.79 6.11 -8.19
C ILE A 58 6.50 5.47 -8.67
N SER A 59 6.08 5.80 -9.88
CA SER A 59 4.92 5.20 -10.49
C SER A 59 5.30 4.19 -11.57
N TYR A 60 4.70 3.00 -11.51
CA TYR A 60 4.83 1.95 -12.50
C TYR A 60 3.66 1.97 -13.47
N LYS A 61 3.91 1.53 -14.72
CA LYS A 61 2.86 1.45 -15.74
C LYS A 61 1.76 0.49 -15.33
N THR A 62 0.51 0.95 -15.35
CA THR A 62 -0.66 0.07 -15.29
C THR A 62 -0.76 -0.72 -16.59
N ASN A 63 -0.64 -2.05 -16.51
CA ASN A 63 -0.76 -2.94 -17.66
C ASN A 63 -2.16 -3.53 -17.80
N ILE A 64 -2.77 -3.88 -16.68
CA ILE A 64 -4.09 -4.53 -16.59
C ILE A 64 -4.89 -3.82 -15.50
N ARG A 65 -6.18 -3.67 -15.72
CA ARG A 65 -7.13 -3.22 -14.69
C ARG A 65 -8.27 -4.23 -14.59
N LEU A 66 -8.36 -4.88 -13.44
CA LEU A 66 -9.45 -5.79 -13.13
C LEU A 66 -10.39 -5.07 -12.15
N SER A 67 -11.56 -4.62 -12.64
CA SER A 67 -12.45 -3.74 -11.89
C SER A 67 -11.70 -2.47 -11.43
N SER A 68 -11.70 -2.15 -10.16
CA SER A 68 -10.97 -1.00 -9.55
C SER A 68 -9.51 -1.31 -9.17
N MET A 69 -9.01 -2.53 -9.47
CA MET A 69 -7.67 -2.97 -9.11
C MET A 69 -6.71 -2.86 -10.31
N PRO A 70 -5.85 -1.84 -10.37
CA PRO A 70 -4.79 -1.78 -11.36
C PRO A 70 -3.65 -2.72 -10.98
N MET A 71 -3.02 -3.32 -12.00
CA MET A 71 -1.91 -4.25 -11.87
C MET A 71 -0.76 -3.85 -12.80
N SER A 72 0.48 -4.14 -12.37
CA SER A 72 1.69 -3.78 -13.10
C SER A 72 2.70 -4.92 -13.14
N VAL A 73 3.07 -5.32 -14.34
CA VAL A 73 4.16 -6.27 -14.56
C VAL A 73 5.50 -5.67 -14.12
N GLY A 74 5.67 -4.35 -14.34
CA GLY A 74 6.87 -3.63 -13.92
C GLY A 74 7.02 -3.63 -12.39
N LEU A 75 5.94 -3.35 -11.64
CA LEU A 75 5.96 -3.41 -10.18
C LEU A 75 6.26 -4.84 -9.71
N MET A 76 5.60 -5.84 -10.27
CA MET A 76 5.82 -7.25 -9.91
C MET A 76 7.29 -7.66 -10.07
N LYS A 77 7.90 -7.35 -11.23
CA LYS A 77 9.31 -7.66 -11.51
C LYS A 77 10.30 -6.94 -10.58
N ASN A 78 9.97 -5.71 -10.17
CA ASN A 78 10.84 -4.89 -9.33
C ASN A 78 10.55 -5.02 -7.83
N PHE A 79 9.51 -5.74 -7.44
CA PHE A 79 9.04 -5.79 -6.06
C PHE A 79 10.11 -6.25 -5.07
N SER A 80 10.86 -7.30 -5.42
CA SER A 80 11.99 -7.77 -4.60
C SER A 80 13.05 -6.71 -4.37
N ARG A 81 13.36 -5.90 -5.39
CA ARG A 81 14.34 -4.81 -5.28
C ARG A 81 13.80 -3.69 -4.39
N ILE A 82 12.51 -3.34 -4.52
CA ILE A 82 11.86 -2.34 -3.66
C ILE A 82 11.96 -2.78 -2.20
N ILE A 83 11.54 -4.00 -1.89
CA ILE A 83 11.54 -4.53 -0.52
C ILE A 83 12.96 -4.63 0.07
N LYS A 84 13.97 -4.97 -0.73
CA LYS A 84 15.37 -4.98 -0.26
C LYS A 84 15.86 -3.58 0.15
N ASN A 85 15.39 -2.55 -0.54
CA ASN A 85 15.81 -1.17 -0.36
C ASN A 85 14.90 -0.37 0.58
N THR A 86 14.02 -1.02 1.33
CA THR A 86 13.17 -0.39 2.34
C THR A 86 13.46 -0.99 3.72
N ASP A 87 13.17 -0.23 4.77
CA ASP A 87 13.24 -0.72 6.16
C ASP A 87 11.86 -1.01 6.72
N ILE A 88 10.82 -0.29 6.28
CA ILE A 88 9.43 -0.47 6.69
C ILE A 88 8.55 -0.50 5.43
N ILE A 89 7.77 -1.56 5.29
CA ILE A 89 6.76 -1.69 4.24
C ILE A 89 5.45 -1.14 4.79
N HIS A 90 4.89 -0.08 4.18
CA HIS A 90 3.63 0.50 4.59
C HIS A 90 2.56 0.30 3.51
N LEU A 91 1.65 -0.63 3.74
CA LEU A 91 0.54 -0.91 2.85
C LEU A 91 -0.68 -0.05 3.21
N HIS A 92 -1.38 0.42 2.21
CA HIS A 92 -2.66 1.11 2.35
C HIS A 92 -3.77 0.20 1.82
N TYR A 93 -4.48 -0.43 2.75
CA TYR A 93 -5.56 -1.38 2.45
C TYR A 93 -6.88 -0.64 2.15
N PRO A 94 -7.65 -1.02 1.11
CA PRO A 94 -7.45 -2.21 0.29
C PRO A 94 -6.70 -1.93 -1.03
N TYR A 95 -5.69 -2.72 -1.29
CA TYR A 95 -5.05 -2.83 -2.60
C TYR A 95 -4.55 -4.26 -2.85
N PRO A 96 -5.44 -5.20 -3.27
CA PRO A 96 -5.15 -6.63 -3.33
C PRO A 96 -3.88 -7.01 -4.08
N PHE A 97 -3.54 -6.31 -5.15
CA PHE A 97 -2.33 -6.60 -5.92
C PHE A 97 -1.05 -6.44 -5.10
N ALA A 98 -0.88 -5.31 -4.39
CA ALA A 98 0.29 -5.07 -3.55
C ALA A 98 0.29 -5.98 -2.31
N GLU A 99 -0.88 -6.28 -1.77
CA GLU A 99 -1.06 -7.17 -0.63
C GLU A 99 -0.61 -8.60 -0.95
N LEU A 100 -1.00 -9.14 -2.10
CA LEU A 100 -0.55 -10.45 -2.57
C LEU A 100 0.96 -10.46 -2.86
N LEU A 101 1.50 -9.42 -3.51
CA LEU A 101 2.94 -9.30 -3.74
C LEU A 101 3.70 -9.33 -2.41
N THR A 102 3.22 -8.59 -1.40
CA THR A 102 3.85 -8.52 -0.07
C THR A 102 3.74 -9.85 0.68
N LEU A 103 2.59 -10.51 0.59
CA LEU A 103 2.35 -11.79 1.26
C LEU A 103 3.25 -12.89 0.71
N PHE A 104 3.40 -12.96 -0.61
CA PHE A 104 4.20 -13.99 -1.28
C PHE A 104 5.69 -13.67 -1.30
N HIS A 105 6.06 -12.42 -1.05
CA HIS A 105 7.46 -12.06 -0.92
C HIS A 105 8.01 -12.47 0.45
N LYS A 106 9.11 -13.25 0.45
CA LYS A 106 9.80 -13.62 1.69
C LYS A 106 10.64 -12.44 2.18
N SER A 107 10.11 -11.69 3.14
CA SER A 107 10.80 -10.58 3.78
C SER A 107 10.63 -10.63 5.30
N SER A 108 11.69 -10.28 6.03
CA SER A 108 11.67 -10.05 7.48
C SER A 108 11.40 -8.58 7.84
N LYS A 109 11.21 -7.70 6.85
CA LYS A 109 10.93 -6.29 7.10
C LYS A 109 9.57 -6.13 7.78
N PRO A 110 9.45 -5.21 8.75
CA PRO A 110 8.17 -4.90 9.39
C PRO A 110 7.16 -4.40 8.36
N ILE A 111 5.92 -4.86 8.49
CA ILE A 111 4.79 -4.48 7.65
C ILE A 111 3.81 -3.69 8.51
N VAL A 112 3.55 -2.45 8.10
CA VAL A 112 2.50 -1.60 8.64
C VAL A 112 1.34 -1.61 7.65
N ILE A 113 0.11 -1.71 8.11
CA ILE A 113 -1.09 -1.64 7.27
C ILE A 113 -1.98 -0.52 7.79
N THR A 114 -2.20 0.51 6.98
CA THR A 114 -3.29 1.47 7.24
C THR A 114 -4.57 0.93 6.61
N PHE A 115 -5.57 0.67 7.45
CA PHE A 115 -6.86 0.12 7.06
C PHE A 115 -7.85 1.27 6.82
N HIS A 116 -8.13 1.58 5.54
CA HIS A 116 -8.99 2.71 5.16
C HIS A 116 -10.47 2.35 5.03
N ALA A 117 -10.75 1.15 4.52
CA ALA A 117 -12.11 0.68 4.32
C ALA A 117 -12.13 -0.85 4.17
N PRO A 118 -13.23 -1.53 4.51
CA PRO A 118 -13.43 -2.91 4.11
C PRO A 118 -13.52 -3.01 2.58
N ILE A 119 -13.15 -4.15 2.03
CA ILE A 119 -13.44 -4.40 0.61
C ILE A 119 -14.93 -4.67 0.47
N GLU A 120 -15.64 -3.75 -0.17
CA GLU A 120 -17.04 -3.95 -0.51
C GLU A 120 -17.17 -5.01 -1.61
N GLY A 121 -17.99 -6.01 -1.38
CA GLY A 121 -18.32 -7.04 -2.36
C GLY A 121 -18.62 -8.38 -1.69
N ARG A 122 -19.76 -8.93 -2.05
CA ARG A 122 -20.16 -10.31 -1.68
C ARG A 122 -20.04 -11.16 -2.94
N GLY A 123 -19.14 -12.14 -2.94
CA GLY A 123 -19.00 -13.04 -4.07
C GLY A 123 -17.85 -14.03 -3.94
N VAL A 124 -17.78 -14.98 -4.86
CA VAL A 124 -16.77 -16.05 -4.89
C VAL A 124 -15.35 -15.51 -4.88
N LEU A 125 -15.11 -14.38 -5.52
CA LEU A 125 -13.79 -13.73 -5.58
C LEU A 125 -13.35 -13.26 -4.19
N MET A 126 -14.25 -12.69 -3.41
CA MET A 126 -13.98 -12.24 -2.03
C MET A 126 -13.74 -13.41 -1.09
N ASN A 127 -14.52 -14.49 -1.21
CA ASN A 127 -14.32 -15.70 -0.40
C ASN A 127 -12.94 -16.34 -0.67
N GLY A 128 -12.48 -16.32 -1.93
CA GLY A 128 -11.14 -16.79 -2.30
C GLY A 128 -10.02 -15.87 -1.81
N TYR A 129 -10.27 -14.57 -1.67
CA TYR A 129 -9.26 -13.59 -1.25
C TYR A 129 -9.14 -13.46 0.28
N ALA A 130 -10.21 -13.66 1.03
CA ALA A 130 -10.24 -13.50 2.49
C ALA A 130 -9.13 -14.29 3.25
N PRO A 131 -8.79 -15.54 2.90
CA PRO A 131 -7.69 -16.26 3.54
C PRO A 131 -6.32 -15.56 3.40
N PHE A 132 -6.08 -14.94 2.23
CA PHE A 132 -4.84 -14.19 1.97
C PHE A 132 -4.75 -12.93 2.82
N VAL A 133 -5.87 -12.18 2.95
CA VAL A 133 -5.95 -11.00 3.82
C VAL A 133 -5.67 -11.38 5.27
N LYS A 134 -6.34 -12.42 5.79
CA LYS A 134 -6.11 -12.91 7.15
C LYS A 134 -4.65 -13.28 7.39
N ARG A 135 -4.01 -13.93 6.42
CA ARG A 135 -2.59 -14.29 6.52
C ARG A 135 -1.68 -13.07 6.49
N LEU A 136 -1.99 -12.08 5.64
CA LEU A 136 -1.24 -10.82 5.58
C LEU A 136 -1.36 -10.06 6.90
N PHE A 137 -2.57 -9.94 7.45
CA PHE A 137 -2.82 -9.24 8.71
C PHE A 137 -2.09 -9.91 9.88
N LYS A 138 -2.04 -11.24 9.92
CA LYS A 138 -1.22 -11.99 10.91
C LYS A 138 0.28 -11.75 10.74
N LYS A 139 0.75 -11.42 9.53
CA LYS A 139 2.16 -11.11 9.25
C LYS A 139 2.48 -9.65 9.52
N ALA A 140 1.49 -8.77 9.59
CA ALA A 140 1.68 -7.35 9.85
C ALA A 140 2.21 -7.12 11.27
N SER A 141 3.16 -6.20 11.37
CA SER A 141 3.68 -5.75 12.67
C SER A 141 2.70 -4.82 13.37
N VAL A 142 1.98 -4.00 12.59
CA VAL A 142 0.98 -3.05 13.07
C VAL A 142 -0.12 -2.89 12.03
N ILE A 143 -1.37 -2.83 12.51
CA ILE A 143 -2.53 -2.45 11.70
C ILE A 143 -3.15 -1.21 12.31
N VAL A 144 -3.32 -0.17 11.50
CA VAL A 144 -3.84 1.14 11.91
C VAL A 144 -5.18 1.38 11.21
N PRO A 145 -6.32 1.20 11.87
CA PRO A 145 -7.61 1.60 11.31
C PRO A 145 -7.72 3.13 11.27
N THR A 146 -8.31 3.67 10.20
CA THR A 146 -8.45 5.13 10.03
C THR A 146 -9.60 5.72 10.85
N SER A 147 -10.44 4.89 11.47
CA SER A 147 -11.48 5.35 12.39
C SER A 147 -11.77 4.31 13.47
N PRO A 148 -12.25 4.75 14.67
CA PRO A 148 -12.66 3.83 15.73
C PRO A 148 -13.76 2.84 15.31
N ASN A 149 -14.68 3.27 14.45
CA ASN A 149 -15.74 2.42 13.93
C ASN A 149 -15.19 1.25 13.11
N LEU A 150 -14.17 1.50 12.28
CA LEU A 150 -13.50 0.43 11.53
C LEU A 150 -12.81 -0.56 12.46
N ALA A 151 -12.21 -0.08 13.54
CA ALA A 151 -11.56 -0.96 14.53
C ALA A 151 -12.54 -1.89 15.24
N SER A 152 -13.77 -1.45 15.48
CA SER A 152 -14.77 -2.20 16.26
C SER A 152 -15.64 -3.13 15.41
N THR A 153 -15.83 -2.84 14.11
CA THR A 153 -16.78 -3.57 13.25
C THR A 153 -16.14 -4.68 12.43
N GLU A 154 -14.81 -4.63 12.23
CA GLU A 154 -14.13 -5.61 11.38
C GLU A 154 -13.61 -6.79 12.19
N SER A 155 -14.25 -7.95 12.04
CA SER A 155 -13.82 -9.23 12.64
C SER A 155 -12.41 -9.69 12.20
N ILE A 156 -11.87 -9.10 11.15
CA ILE A 156 -10.52 -9.34 10.65
C ILE A 156 -9.45 -8.64 11.51
N LEU A 157 -9.82 -7.56 12.21
CA LEU A 157 -8.92 -6.79 13.08
C LEU A 157 -8.88 -7.33 14.53
N ASN A 158 -9.83 -8.17 14.90
CA ASN A 158 -9.94 -8.89 16.18
C ASN A 158 -9.53 -10.36 15.96
#